data_38b31e0e2e347e6fa78f579c3e0ded39
#
_entry.id   38b31e0e2e347e6fa78f579c3e0ded39
#
_cell.length_a   1.000
_cell.length_b   1.000
_cell.length_c   1.000
_cell.angle_alpha   90.00
_cell.angle_beta   90.00
_cell.angle_gamma   90.00
#
_symmetry.space_group_name_H-M   'P 1'
#
loop_
_entity.id
_entity.type
_entity.pdbx_description
1 polymer ?
#
loop_
_entity_poly.entity_id
_entity_poly.type
_entity_poly.pdbx_seq_one_letter_code
_entity_poly.pdbx_strand_id
1 'polypeptide(L)'
;MTFSRRPSQFRRPRSRLGVLAAALVLFATACAGPREPARQPAQSSARGPQVTPTQFFERAYEEMSGRYIVPIDMPVFAGTGLAGLSKIDARVAVRRTDTRLDVLDGAVVAASYDLPRRDETRRWAQLTAAAIDSARGFSQPLREANNDRVYRTIMESALAPLDGYTRYDDPERARDSRAARDGFGGIGVTLGFDQGEARVESVNPDSPAARAGLRAGDRLLAVDGRSLAGLNEREVVARLRGPVGTEVRVDIRRPATEARFEARMLRGHIVPQSVAYRRDGDIAYIRV
;
A
#
# COMPACT_ATOMS: atom_id res chain seq x y z
N MET A 1 68.51 -32.49 34.81
CA MET A 1 69.34 -33.27 33.95
C MET A 1 69.00 -32.93 32.53
N THR A 2 69.60 -31.91 31.93
CA THR A 2 70.76 -31.92 31.04
C THR A 2 70.63 -32.89 29.89
N PHE A 3 70.51 -32.42 28.65
CA PHE A 3 71.52 -32.09 27.61
C PHE A 3 70.75 -31.89 26.31
N SER A 4 70.66 -30.76 25.65
CA SER A 4 71.63 -30.11 24.78
C SER A 4 72.18 -30.95 23.61
N ARG A 5 71.88 -30.55 22.37
CA ARG A 5 72.88 -30.05 21.38
C ARG A 5 72.32 -29.92 19.96
N ARG A 6 72.46 -28.74 19.41
CA ARG A 6 72.62 -28.37 17.98
C ARG A 6 74.08 -28.73 17.53
N PRO A 7 74.55 -28.45 16.31
CA PRO A 7 73.96 -28.15 14.98
C PRO A 7 74.81 -28.84 13.84
N SER A 8 74.46 -28.65 12.60
CA SER A 8 75.54 -28.33 11.61
C SER A 8 75.00 -27.97 10.22
N GLN A 9 75.54 -26.87 9.72
CA GLN A 9 75.43 -26.38 8.35
C GLN A 9 76.34 -27.21 7.43
N PHE A 10 76.01 -27.23 6.13
CA PHE A 10 77.05 -27.16 5.04
C PHE A 10 76.40 -26.85 3.69
N ARG A 11 76.61 -25.65 3.17
CA ARG A 11 77.37 -25.20 1.99
C ARG A 11 76.84 -25.61 0.60
N ARG A 12 76.58 -24.54 -0.17
CA ARG A 12 76.45 -24.47 -1.65
C ARG A 12 77.80 -24.83 -2.33
N PRO A 13 77.82 -25.19 -3.65
CA PRO A 13 78.27 -24.16 -4.59
C PRO A 13 77.50 -24.08 -5.94
N ARG A 14 77.87 -23.04 -6.65
CA ARG A 14 77.45 -22.53 -7.95
C ARG A 14 78.06 -23.35 -9.12
N SER A 15 77.28 -23.33 -10.30
CA SER A 15 77.83 -23.07 -11.66
C SER A 15 76.68 -23.36 -12.68
N ARG A 16 76.24 -22.43 -13.44
CA ARG A 16 76.63 -21.84 -14.76
C ARG A 16 76.11 -22.65 -15.97
N LEU A 17 75.57 -21.84 -16.90
CA LEU A 17 75.33 -22.01 -18.35
C LEU A 17 74.25 -23.01 -18.73
N GLY A 18 73.14 -22.64 -19.33
CA GLY A 18 72.96 -21.95 -20.60
C GLY A 18 72.23 -22.91 -21.51
N VAL A 19 71.12 -22.49 -22.08
CA VAL A 19 70.76 -22.72 -23.46
C VAL A 19 69.29 -22.29 -23.61
N LEU A 20 69.06 -21.44 -24.59
CA LEU A 20 67.79 -20.98 -25.11
C LEU A 20 66.88 -22.15 -25.53
N ALA A 21 65.60 -22.07 -25.07
CA ALA A 21 64.49 -22.72 -25.79
C ALA A 21 63.32 -21.75 -25.82
N ALA A 22 63.04 -21.25 -27.00
CA ALA A 22 61.90 -20.43 -27.28
C ALA A 22 60.63 -21.25 -27.10
N ALA A 23 59.82 -20.94 -26.08
CA ALA A 23 58.49 -21.48 -25.95
C ALA A 23 57.47 -20.39 -26.31
N LEU A 24 56.76 -20.66 -27.39
CA LEU A 24 55.69 -19.89 -27.93
C LEU A 24 54.55 -19.77 -26.89
N VAL A 25 54.41 -18.60 -26.29
CA VAL A 25 53.27 -18.31 -25.43
C VAL A 25 52.11 -17.84 -26.28
N LEU A 26 51.16 -18.73 -26.53
CA LEU A 26 49.87 -18.38 -27.07
C LEU A 26 49.11 -17.51 -26.05
N PHE A 27 49.10 -16.21 -26.28
CA PHE A 27 48.19 -15.29 -25.62
C PHE A 27 46.74 -15.59 -26.12
N ALA A 28 45.96 -16.34 -25.34
CA ALA A 28 44.53 -16.32 -25.46
C ALA A 28 44.03 -14.97 -24.91
N THR A 29 43.91 -13.98 -25.77
CA THR A 29 43.19 -12.75 -25.49
C THR A 29 41.73 -13.11 -25.30
N ALA A 30 41.32 -13.37 -24.06
CA ALA A 30 39.90 -13.36 -23.70
C ALA A 30 39.42 -11.90 -23.85
N CYS A 31 38.66 -11.66 -24.89
CA CYS A 31 37.85 -10.43 -25.05
C CYS A 31 36.89 -10.32 -23.87
N ALA A 32 37.31 -9.64 -22.82
CA ALA A 32 36.39 -9.13 -21.80
C ALA A 32 35.64 -7.96 -22.46
N GLY A 33 34.49 -8.26 -23.06
CA GLY A 33 33.53 -7.22 -23.45
C GLY A 33 33.15 -6.38 -22.23
N PRO A 34 32.83 -5.10 -22.43
CA PRO A 34 32.38 -4.26 -21.34
C PRO A 34 31.16 -4.92 -20.68
N ARG A 35 31.27 -5.25 -19.40
CA ARG A 35 30.14 -5.68 -18.60
C ARG A 35 29.16 -4.52 -18.55
N GLU A 36 28.07 -4.62 -19.26
CA GLU A 36 26.91 -3.75 -19.06
C GLU A 36 26.59 -3.78 -17.54
N PRO A 37 26.46 -2.61 -16.90
CA PRO A 37 25.99 -2.57 -15.53
C PRO A 37 24.61 -3.25 -15.53
N ALA A 38 24.43 -4.26 -14.69
CA ALA A 38 23.17 -4.94 -14.50
C ALA A 38 22.09 -3.87 -14.36
N ARG A 39 21.22 -3.76 -15.35
CA ARG A 39 20.01 -2.93 -15.28
C ARG A 39 19.26 -3.41 -14.05
N GLN A 40 19.34 -2.64 -12.97
CA GLN A 40 18.38 -2.76 -11.88
C GLN A 40 17.01 -2.73 -12.54
N PRO A 41 16.12 -3.71 -12.27
CA PRO A 41 14.77 -3.60 -12.76
C PRO A 41 14.24 -2.29 -12.21
N ALA A 42 13.96 -1.36 -13.12
CA ALA A 42 13.26 -0.14 -12.78
C ALA A 42 12.03 -0.59 -12.00
N GLN A 43 11.96 -0.20 -10.74
CA GLN A 43 10.73 -0.28 -9.96
C GLN A 43 9.77 0.67 -10.67
N SER A 44 9.15 0.20 -11.74
CA SER A 44 7.95 0.79 -12.27
C SER A 44 6.92 0.58 -11.16
N SER A 45 6.81 1.58 -10.27
CA SER A 45 5.56 1.84 -9.63
C SER A 45 4.57 2.01 -10.78
N ALA A 46 3.92 0.94 -11.18
CA ALA A 46 2.82 0.95 -12.09
C ALA A 46 1.71 1.77 -11.39
N ARG A 47 1.81 3.10 -11.49
CA ARG A 47 0.67 3.96 -11.32
C ARG A 47 -0.27 3.53 -12.44
N GLY A 48 -1.32 2.82 -12.06
CA GLY A 48 -2.43 2.56 -12.96
C GLY A 48 -2.85 3.87 -13.62
N PRO A 49 -3.58 3.84 -14.75
CA PRO A 49 -3.97 5.03 -15.48
C PRO A 49 -4.54 6.06 -14.51
N GLN A 50 -3.89 7.22 -14.41
CA GLN A 50 -4.31 8.27 -13.49
C GLN A 50 -5.64 8.79 -13.99
N VAL A 51 -6.70 8.51 -13.23
CA VAL A 51 -8.04 9.03 -13.51
C VAL A 51 -8.00 10.55 -13.38
N THR A 52 -8.42 11.27 -14.42
CA THR A 52 -8.49 12.73 -14.39
C THR A 52 -9.57 13.21 -13.42
N PRO A 53 -9.48 14.43 -12.88
CA PRO A 53 -10.54 14.99 -12.02
C PRO A 53 -11.93 14.88 -12.67
N THR A 54 -12.04 15.22 -13.94
CA THR A 54 -13.29 15.13 -14.69
C THR A 54 -13.85 13.71 -14.72
N GLN A 55 -13.03 12.74 -15.09
CA GLN A 55 -13.45 11.33 -15.13
C GLN A 55 -13.88 10.79 -13.75
N PHE A 56 -13.16 11.21 -12.72
CA PHE A 56 -13.51 10.82 -11.35
C PHE A 56 -14.88 11.35 -10.95
N PHE A 57 -15.13 12.66 -11.11
CA PHE A 57 -16.40 13.27 -10.71
C PHE A 57 -17.55 12.90 -11.64
N GLU A 58 -17.34 12.67 -12.93
CA GLU A 58 -18.34 12.11 -13.84
C GLU A 58 -18.88 10.80 -13.28
N ARG A 59 -17.99 9.86 -12.98
CA ARG A 59 -18.40 8.57 -12.43
C ARG A 59 -19.03 8.69 -11.05
N ALA A 60 -18.44 9.48 -10.15
CA ALA A 60 -18.97 9.66 -8.81
C ALA A 60 -20.38 10.26 -8.81
N TYR A 61 -20.61 11.28 -9.62
CA TYR A 61 -21.89 11.96 -9.70
C TYR A 61 -22.96 11.12 -10.42
N GLU A 62 -22.57 10.37 -11.45
CA GLU A 62 -23.46 9.41 -12.12
C GLU A 62 -23.92 8.31 -11.15
N GLU A 63 -22.99 7.70 -10.39
CA GLU A 63 -23.33 6.68 -9.39
C GLU A 63 -24.24 7.24 -8.28
N MET A 64 -23.97 8.46 -7.79
CA MET A 64 -24.80 9.10 -6.78
C MET A 64 -26.19 9.43 -7.32
N SER A 65 -26.30 10.02 -8.51
CA SER A 65 -27.59 10.37 -9.11
C SER A 65 -28.44 9.15 -9.47
N GLY A 66 -27.78 8.03 -9.85
CA GLY A 66 -28.48 6.82 -10.30
C GLY A 66 -28.81 5.82 -9.19
N ARG A 67 -28.11 5.85 -8.05
CA ARG A 67 -28.22 4.81 -7.02
C ARG A 67 -28.62 5.30 -5.64
N TYR A 68 -28.52 6.60 -5.38
CA TYR A 68 -28.94 7.11 -4.09
C TYR A 68 -30.46 7.04 -3.97
N ILE A 69 -30.95 6.67 -2.79
CA ILE A 69 -32.38 6.36 -2.55
C ILE A 69 -33.30 7.57 -2.75
N VAL A 70 -32.78 8.77 -2.54
CA VAL A 70 -33.48 10.04 -2.74
C VAL A 70 -32.81 10.81 -3.87
N PRO A 71 -33.57 11.46 -4.79
CA PRO A 71 -32.96 12.27 -5.85
C PRO A 71 -31.97 13.30 -5.32
N ILE A 72 -30.76 13.30 -5.85
CA ILE A 72 -29.69 14.24 -5.47
C ILE A 72 -29.92 15.60 -6.15
N ASP A 73 -29.96 16.66 -5.36
CA ASP A 73 -29.90 18.02 -5.89
C ASP A 73 -28.42 18.35 -6.25
N MET A 74 -28.06 18.13 -7.51
CA MET A 74 -26.68 18.28 -7.98
C MET A 74 -26.06 19.66 -7.71
N PRO A 75 -26.76 20.79 -7.89
CA PRO A 75 -26.29 22.10 -7.46
C PRO A 75 -25.85 22.18 -6.00
N VAL A 76 -26.64 21.60 -5.11
CA VAL A 76 -26.35 21.58 -3.67
C VAL A 76 -25.20 20.61 -3.40
N PHE A 77 -25.25 19.41 -3.97
CA PHE A 77 -24.26 18.37 -3.76
C PHE A 77 -22.85 18.81 -4.21
N ALA A 78 -22.71 19.28 -5.45
CA ALA A 78 -21.44 19.73 -5.98
C ALA A 78 -20.93 20.99 -5.27
N GLY A 79 -21.83 21.94 -4.99
CA GLY A 79 -21.48 23.19 -4.29
C GLY A 79 -20.98 22.91 -2.85
N THR A 80 -21.67 22.08 -2.10
CA THR A 80 -21.25 21.66 -0.75
C THR A 80 -19.93 20.89 -0.79
N GLY A 81 -19.77 20.02 -1.77
CA GLY A 81 -18.50 19.30 -1.99
C GLY A 81 -17.34 20.27 -2.21
N LEU A 82 -17.50 21.19 -3.15
CA LEU A 82 -16.47 22.21 -3.46
C LEU A 82 -16.18 23.15 -2.29
N ALA A 83 -17.17 23.52 -1.48
CA ALA A 83 -16.96 24.29 -0.26
C ALA A 83 -16.01 23.59 0.72
N GLY A 84 -15.95 22.24 0.67
CA GLY A 84 -15.00 21.44 1.44
C GLY A 84 -13.53 21.72 1.14
N LEU A 85 -13.18 22.36 0.04
CA LEU A 85 -11.79 22.76 -0.28
C LEU A 85 -11.19 23.70 0.79
N SER A 86 -12.03 24.45 1.50
CA SER A 86 -11.63 25.25 2.65
C SER A 86 -10.98 24.46 3.79
N LYS A 87 -11.24 23.16 3.88
CA LYS A 87 -10.59 22.23 4.85
C LYS A 87 -9.12 21.95 4.50
N ILE A 88 -8.72 22.20 3.24
CA ILE A 88 -7.33 22.05 2.78
C ILE A 88 -6.62 23.40 2.87
N ASP A 89 -7.27 24.48 2.43
CA ASP A 89 -6.79 25.86 2.53
C ASP A 89 -7.96 26.78 2.87
N ALA A 90 -7.93 27.39 4.05
CA ALA A 90 -8.98 28.29 4.53
C ALA A 90 -9.18 29.55 3.67
N ARG A 91 -8.21 29.88 2.80
CA ARG A 91 -8.33 30.98 1.82
C ARG A 91 -9.29 30.65 0.69
N VAL A 92 -9.47 29.36 0.40
CA VAL A 92 -10.34 28.90 -0.68
C VAL A 92 -11.78 28.87 -0.18
N ALA A 93 -12.61 29.70 -0.77
CA ALA A 93 -14.05 29.70 -0.52
C ALA A 93 -14.82 29.47 -1.83
N VAL A 94 -15.98 28.86 -1.71
CA VAL A 94 -16.89 28.65 -2.84
C VAL A 94 -18.25 29.25 -2.50
N ARG A 95 -18.71 30.13 -3.35
CA ARG A 95 -20.00 30.84 -3.21
C ARG A 95 -20.89 30.47 -4.40
N ARG A 96 -22.07 30.00 -4.14
CA ARG A 96 -23.08 29.72 -5.14
C ARG A 96 -24.19 30.81 -5.09
N THR A 97 -24.52 31.33 -6.24
CA THR A 97 -25.72 32.14 -6.50
C THR A 97 -26.75 31.29 -7.27
N ASP A 98 -27.82 31.91 -7.73
CA ASP A 98 -28.84 31.22 -8.54
C ASP A 98 -28.33 30.75 -9.91
N THR A 99 -27.37 31.49 -10.46
CA THR A 99 -26.86 31.28 -11.83
C THR A 99 -25.37 30.98 -11.92
N ARG A 100 -24.62 31.22 -10.85
CA ARG A 100 -23.15 31.14 -10.88
C ARG A 100 -22.58 30.44 -9.66
N LEU A 101 -21.42 29.85 -9.87
CA LEU A 101 -20.53 29.37 -8.84
C LEU A 101 -19.21 30.10 -8.91
N ASP A 102 -18.89 30.82 -7.85
CA ASP A 102 -17.65 31.59 -7.70
C ASP A 102 -16.65 30.80 -6.84
N VAL A 103 -15.41 30.74 -7.29
CA VAL A 103 -14.24 30.27 -6.51
C VAL A 103 -13.48 31.52 -6.06
N LEU A 104 -13.26 31.65 -4.74
CA LEU A 104 -12.65 32.82 -4.14
C LEU A 104 -11.29 32.52 -3.51
N ASP A 105 -10.36 33.45 -3.64
CA ASP A 105 -9.15 33.59 -2.84
C ASP A 105 -9.38 34.63 -1.74
N GLY A 106 -9.72 34.15 -0.55
CA GLY A 106 -10.21 35.06 0.51
C GLY A 106 -11.51 35.73 0.10
N ALA A 107 -11.46 37.07 -0.05
CA ALA A 107 -12.62 37.89 -0.47
C ALA A 107 -12.69 38.10 -1.98
N VAL A 108 -11.65 37.75 -2.74
CA VAL A 108 -11.55 38.04 -4.18
C VAL A 108 -12.05 36.87 -5.01
N VAL A 109 -12.92 37.14 -5.99
CA VAL A 109 -13.38 36.14 -6.95
C VAL A 109 -12.24 35.84 -7.91
N ALA A 110 -11.68 34.59 -7.80
CA ALA A 110 -10.60 34.12 -8.67
C ALA A 110 -11.16 33.50 -9.96
N ALA A 111 -12.31 32.85 -9.88
CA ALA A 111 -12.99 32.27 -11.05
C ALA A 111 -14.51 32.24 -10.81
N SER A 112 -15.28 32.28 -11.91
CA SER A 112 -16.73 32.27 -11.87
C SER A 112 -17.27 31.42 -13.02
N TYR A 113 -18.20 30.53 -12.73
CA TYR A 113 -18.75 29.55 -13.67
C TYR A 113 -20.27 29.67 -13.71
N ASP A 114 -20.86 29.55 -14.90
CA ASP A 114 -22.29 29.42 -15.04
C ASP A 114 -22.74 28.03 -14.55
N LEU A 115 -23.85 27.99 -13.81
CA LEU A 115 -24.35 26.71 -13.27
C LEU A 115 -24.94 25.87 -14.40
N PRO A 116 -24.57 24.58 -14.48
CA PRO A 116 -25.27 23.62 -15.33
C PRO A 116 -26.71 23.39 -14.84
N ARG A 117 -27.55 22.86 -15.71
CA ARG A 117 -28.88 22.40 -15.28
C ARG A 117 -28.77 21.29 -14.25
N ARG A 118 -29.79 21.10 -13.41
CA ARG A 118 -29.76 20.12 -12.32
C ARG A 118 -29.55 18.68 -12.81
N ASP A 119 -30.03 18.35 -13.99
CA ASP A 119 -29.95 17.02 -14.62
C ASP A 119 -28.67 16.80 -15.43
N GLU A 120 -27.85 17.84 -15.64
CA GLU A 120 -26.60 17.76 -16.42
C GLU A 120 -25.41 17.27 -15.58
N THR A 121 -25.51 16.08 -15.01
CA THR A 121 -24.52 15.49 -14.08
C THR A 121 -23.08 15.57 -14.60
N ARG A 122 -22.88 15.31 -15.88
CA ARG A 122 -21.55 15.39 -16.52
C ARG A 122 -20.99 16.80 -16.54
N ARG A 123 -21.82 17.81 -16.81
CA ARG A 123 -21.39 19.22 -16.78
C ARG A 123 -21.07 19.68 -15.36
N TRP A 124 -21.77 19.16 -14.35
CA TRP A 124 -21.42 19.40 -12.95
C TRP A 124 -20.04 18.82 -12.59
N ALA A 125 -19.69 17.66 -13.12
CA ALA A 125 -18.37 17.06 -12.94
C ALA A 125 -17.26 17.92 -13.60
N GLN A 126 -17.51 18.41 -14.82
CA GLN A 126 -16.60 19.31 -15.53
C GLN A 126 -16.40 20.62 -14.77
N LEU A 127 -17.47 21.22 -14.28
CA LEU A 127 -17.43 22.43 -13.44
C LEU A 127 -16.62 22.16 -12.17
N THR A 128 -16.84 21.04 -11.50
CA THR A 128 -16.10 20.65 -10.29
C THR A 128 -14.60 20.55 -10.58
N ALA A 129 -14.22 19.89 -11.68
CA ALA A 129 -12.82 19.80 -12.11
C ALA A 129 -12.21 21.17 -12.40
N ALA A 130 -12.91 22.03 -13.15
CA ALA A 130 -12.46 23.37 -13.45
C ALA A 130 -12.31 24.25 -12.20
N ALA A 131 -13.22 24.14 -11.24
CA ALA A 131 -13.14 24.85 -9.96
C ALA A 131 -11.92 24.40 -9.13
N ILE A 132 -11.60 23.08 -9.11
CA ILE A 132 -10.37 22.58 -8.48
C ILE A 132 -9.13 23.17 -9.14
N ASP A 133 -9.07 23.19 -10.48
CA ASP A 133 -7.93 23.71 -11.21
C ASP A 133 -7.74 25.21 -10.96
N SER A 134 -8.83 25.98 -10.93
CA SER A 134 -8.78 27.41 -10.57
C SER A 134 -8.28 27.63 -9.14
N ALA A 135 -8.77 26.85 -8.17
CA ALA A 135 -8.33 26.93 -6.78
C ALA A 135 -6.84 26.56 -6.64
N ARG A 136 -6.35 25.58 -7.38
CA ARG A 136 -4.92 25.23 -7.47
C ARG A 136 -4.08 26.37 -8.06
N GLY A 137 -4.64 27.19 -8.92
CA GLY A 137 -3.95 28.35 -9.50
C GLY A 137 -3.39 29.31 -8.45
N PHE A 138 -4.09 29.54 -7.35
CA PHE A 138 -3.69 30.46 -6.30
C PHE A 138 -3.38 29.82 -4.96
N SER A 139 -3.87 28.60 -4.66
CA SER A 139 -3.64 27.91 -3.40
C SER A 139 -2.44 26.95 -3.48
N GLN A 140 -1.37 27.25 -2.72
CA GLN A 140 -0.22 26.34 -2.59
C GLN A 140 -0.60 25.02 -1.91
N PRO A 141 -1.36 24.98 -0.78
CA PRO A 141 -1.78 23.73 -0.16
C PRO A 141 -2.56 22.80 -1.10
N LEU A 142 -3.38 23.35 -2.01
CA LEU A 142 -4.11 22.54 -3.00
C LEU A 142 -3.23 22.05 -4.14
N ARG A 143 -2.18 22.78 -4.52
CA ARG A 143 -1.19 22.32 -5.51
C ARG A 143 -0.38 21.15 -4.97
N GLU A 144 -0.02 21.21 -3.69
CA GLU A 144 0.77 20.17 -3.02
C GLU A 144 -0.06 18.95 -2.63
N ALA A 145 -1.37 19.12 -2.43
CA ALA A 145 -2.26 18.02 -2.13
C ALA A 145 -2.38 17.07 -3.31
N ASN A 146 -2.21 15.76 -3.05
CA ASN A 146 -2.48 14.75 -4.05
C ASN A 146 -3.99 14.70 -4.39
N ASN A 147 -4.30 14.15 -5.56
CA ASN A 147 -5.67 14.06 -6.05
C ASN A 147 -6.59 13.31 -5.08
N ASP A 148 -6.10 12.21 -4.48
CA ASP A 148 -6.91 11.40 -3.56
C ASP A 148 -7.38 12.20 -2.35
N ARG A 149 -6.52 13.06 -1.79
CA ARG A 149 -6.89 13.96 -0.69
C ARG A 149 -7.93 14.98 -1.11
N VAL A 150 -7.76 15.60 -2.28
CA VAL A 150 -8.71 16.59 -2.80
C VAL A 150 -10.06 15.96 -3.09
N TYR A 151 -10.09 14.84 -3.78
CA TYR A 151 -11.32 14.11 -4.12
C TYR A 151 -12.05 13.63 -2.87
N ARG A 152 -11.33 13.06 -1.92
CA ARG A 152 -11.88 12.65 -0.63
C ARG A 152 -12.54 13.82 0.09
N THR A 153 -11.83 14.95 0.21
CA THR A 153 -12.34 16.13 0.89
C THR A 153 -13.63 16.65 0.27
N ILE A 154 -13.69 16.68 -1.06
CA ILE A 154 -14.91 17.10 -1.80
C ILE A 154 -16.04 16.09 -1.58
N MET A 155 -15.76 14.80 -1.77
CA MET A 155 -16.81 13.78 -1.63
C MET A 155 -17.32 13.67 -0.20
N GLU A 156 -16.46 13.65 0.82
CA GLU A 156 -16.88 13.65 2.22
C GLU A 156 -17.72 14.88 2.57
N SER A 157 -17.38 16.05 2.03
CA SER A 157 -18.17 17.27 2.25
C SER A 157 -19.51 17.23 1.54
N ALA A 158 -19.57 16.72 0.31
CA ALA A 158 -20.81 16.56 -0.43
C ALA A 158 -21.77 15.53 0.20
N LEU A 159 -21.22 14.47 0.78
CA LEU A 159 -22.00 13.37 1.38
C LEU A 159 -22.48 13.69 2.80
N ALA A 160 -21.75 14.52 3.55
CA ALA A 160 -22.04 14.80 4.97
C ALA A 160 -23.50 15.25 5.26
N PRO A 161 -24.18 16.01 4.39
CA PRO A 161 -25.57 16.41 4.62
C PRO A 161 -26.60 15.34 4.27
N LEU A 162 -26.23 14.22 3.61
CA LEU A 162 -27.20 13.26 3.09
C LEU A 162 -27.74 12.36 4.20
N ASP A 163 -26.89 11.54 4.81
CA ASP A 163 -27.24 10.63 5.90
C ASP A 163 -25.97 10.22 6.68
N GLY A 164 -26.15 9.49 7.79
CA GLY A 164 -25.04 9.01 8.64
C GLY A 164 -24.33 7.74 8.12
N TYR A 165 -24.79 7.14 7.04
CA TYR A 165 -24.31 5.84 6.53
C TYR A 165 -23.58 5.98 5.21
N THR A 166 -23.94 6.99 4.41
CA THR A 166 -23.29 7.25 3.11
C THR A 166 -21.90 7.86 3.33
N ARG A 167 -20.88 7.18 2.85
CA ARG A 167 -19.48 7.61 2.99
C ARG A 167 -18.70 7.35 1.72
N TYR A 168 -17.65 8.11 1.54
CA TYR A 168 -16.65 7.90 0.50
C TYR A 168 -15.49 7.09 1.08
N ASP A 169 -15.23 5.94 0.49
CA ASP A 169 -14.00 5.18 0.74
C ASP A 169 -13.02 5.45 -0.41
N ASP A 170 -11.83 5.92 -0.07
CA ASP A 170 -10.74 5.99 -1.04
C ASP A 170 -10.34 4.57 -1.51
N PRO A 171 -9.53 4.43 -2.57
CA PRO A 171 -9.19 3.12 -3.12
C PRO A 171 -8.57 2.15 -2.10
N GLU A 172 -7.84 2.65 -1.12
CA GLU A 172 -7.23 1.84 -0.06
C GLU A 172 -8.29 1.34 0.91
N ARG A 173 -9.10 2.24 1.48
CA ARG A 173 -10.21 1.88 2.36
C ARG A 173 -11.25 0.99 1.67
N ALA A 174 -11.53 1.24 0.40
CA ALA A 174 -12.45 0.41 -0.37
C ALA A 174 -11.92 -1.02 -0.58
N ARG A 175 -10.60 -1.21 -0.69
CA ARG A 175 -9.98 -2.54 -0.70
C ARG A 175 -10.11 -3.22 0.66
N ASP A 176 -9.84 -2.50 1.74
CA ASP A 176 -9.95 -3.04 3.10
C ASP A 176 -11.41 -3.38 3.44
N SER A 177 -12.36 -2.52 3.10
CA SER A 177 -13.78 -2.77 3.28
C SER A 177 -14.28 -3.98 2.48
N ARG A 178 -13.79 -4.16 1.24
CA ARG A 178 -14.07 -5.36 0.45
C ARG A 178 -13.41 -6.60 1.05
N ALA A 179 -12.15 -6.50 1.45
CA ALA A 179 -11.45 -7.60 2.11
C ALA A 179 -12.13 -8.04 3.41
N ALA A 180 -12.71 -7.10 4.16
CA ALA A 180 -13.47 -7.41 5.38
C ALA A 180 -14.77 -8.15 5.09
N ARG A 181 -15.46 -7.86 3.96
CA ARG A 181 -16.72 -8.50 3.58
C ARG A 181 -16.54 -9.77 2.77
N ASP A 182 -15.71 -9.68 1.73
CA ASP A 182 -15.58 -10.72 0.72
C ASP A 182 -14.41 -11.66 1.00
N GLY A 183 -13.56 -11.33 1.99
CA GLY A 183 -12.32 -12.05 2.28
C GLY A 183 -11.15 -11.59 1.41
N PHE A 184 -9.99 -12.14 1.70
CA PHE A 184 -8.73 -11.81 1.01
C PHE A 184 -7.81 -13.02 0.94
N GLY A 185 -6.87 -13.00 0.00
CA GLY A 185 -5.81 -14.01 -0.05
C GLY A 185 -4.76 -13.74 1.04
N GLY A 186 -4.54 -14.74 1.90
CA GLY A 186 -3.62 -14.62 3.03
C GLY A 186 -3.34 -15.94 3.72
N ILE A 187 -2.73 -15.87 4.90
CA ILE A 187 -2.35 -17.08 5.67
C ILE A 187 -3.30 -17.43 6.82
N GLY A 188 -4.17 -16.47 7.24
CA GLY A 188 -5.17 -16.71 8.28
C GLY A 188 -4.64 -16.62 9.71
N VAL A 189 -3.93 -15.54 10.02
CA VAL A 189 -3.49 -15.18 11.37
C VAL A 189 -3.98 -13.78 11.73
N THR A 190 -4.26 -13.56 13.02
CA THR A 190 -4.37 -12.23 13.61
C THR A 190 -3.01 -11.85 14.18
N LEU A 191 -2.56 -10.64 13.89
CA LEU A 191 -1.26 -10.15 14.34
C LEU A 191 -1.45 -9.10 15.42
N GLY A 192 -0.60 -9.18 16.44
CA GLY A 192 -0.31 -8.11 17.37
C GLY A 192 1.10 -7.59 17.14
N PHE A 193 1.35 -6.36 17.59
CA PHE A 193 2.66 -5.71 17.45
C PHE A 193 3.16 -5.35 18.84
N ASP A 194 4.29 -5.93 19.22
CA ASP A 194 4.95 -5.68 20.48
C ASP A 194 6.40 -5.28 20.23
N GLN A 195 6.80 -4.08 20.69
CA GLN A 195 8.13 -3.52 20.53
C GLN A 195 8.63 -3.53 19.06
N GLY A 196 7.71 -3.37 18.10
CA GLY A 196 8.04 -3.37 16.65
C GLY A 196 8.21 -4.76 16.04
N GLU A 197 7.93 -5.84 16.77
CA GLU A 197 7.92 -7.21 16.26
C GLU A 197 6.48 -7.69 16.01
N ALA A 198 6.25 -8.32 14.86
CA ALA A 198 4.95 -8.92 14.54
C ALA A 198 4.81 -10.27 15.28
N ARG A 199 3.78 -10.38 16.10
CA ARG A 199 3.44 -11.59 16.87
C ARG A 199 2.09 -12.14 16.44
N VAL A 200 1.99 -13.45 16.32
CA VAL A 200 0.71 -14.13 16.08
C VAL A 200 -0.12 -14.08 17.37
N GLU A 201 -1.26 -13.42 17.37
CA GLU A 201 -2.23 -13.42 18.47
C GLU A 201 -3.16 -14.62 18.40
N SER A 202 -3.64 -14.92 17.21
CA SER A 202 -4.49 -16.08 16.96
C SER A 202 -4.28 -16.63 15.55
N VAL A 203 -4.63 -17.88 15.37
CA VAL A 203 -4.60 -18.59 14.08
C VAL A 203 -6.01 -19.05 13.77
N ASN A 204 -6.53 -18.68 12.59
CA ASN A 204 -7.85 -19.12 12.18
C ASN A 204 -7.86 -20.63 11.95
N PRO A 205 -8.85 -21.35 12.46
CA PRO A 205 -9.04 -22.76 12.14
C PRO A 205 -9.07 -22.98 10.61
N ASP A 206 -8.57 -24.12 10.15
CA ASP A 206 -8.55 -24.53 8.73
C ASP A 206 -7.82 -23.59 7.77
N SER A 207 -7.10 -22.61 8.31
CA SER A 207 -6.28 -21.67 7.53
C SER A 207 -4.96 -22.31 7.05
N PRO A 208 -4.29 -21.70 6.05
CA PRO A 208 -2.94 -22.11 5.66
C PRO A 208 -1.96 -22.09 6.85
N ALA A 209 -2.03 -21.09 7.71
CA ALA A 209 -1.18 -20.96 8.89
C ALA A 209 -1.43 -22.11 9.89
N ALA A 210 -2.70 -22.49 10.13
CA ALA A 210 -3.03 -23.61 11.01
C ALA A 210 -2.45 -24.92 10.46
N ARG A 211 -2.60 -25.18 9.15
CA ARG A 211 -2.03 -26.37 8.49
C ARG A 211 -0.51 -26.38 8.51
N ALA A 212 0.13 -25.22 8.46
CA ALA A 212 1.58 -25.08 8.57
C ALA A 212 2.10 -25.12 10.02
N GLY A 213 1.20 -25.30 11.01
CA GLY A 213 1.56 -25.45 12.41
C GLY A 213 1.93 -24.16 13.14
N LEU A 214 1.53 -22.98 12.62
CA LEU A 214 1.65 -21.73 13.34
C LEU A 214 0.75 -21.73 14.58
N ARG A 215 1.18 -21.02 15.62
CA ARG A 215 0.47 -20.96 16.92
C ARG A 215 0.48 -19.53 17.45
N ALA A 216 -0.48 -19.21 18.31
CA ALA A 216 -0.44 -17.99 19.08
C ALA A 216 0.89 -17.87 19.87
N GLY A 217 1.47 -16.71 19.90
CA GLY A 217 2.79 -16.43 20.49
C GLY A 217 3.96 -16.55 19.51
N ASP A 218 3.81 -17.13 18.33
CA ASP A 218 4.87 -17.15 17.31
C ASP A 218 5.22 -15.73 16.86
N ARG A 219 6.51 -15.45 16.67
CA ARG A 219 7.00 -14.17 16.15
C ARG A 219 7.43 -14.32 14.69
N LEU A 220 6.94 -13.44 13.83
CA LEU A 220 7.28 -13.43 12.42
C LEU A 220 8.52 -12.57 12.20
N LEU A 221 9.57 -13.15 11.63
CA LEU A 221 10.87 -12.49 11.43
C LEU A 221 11.05 -11.97 10.01
N ALA A 222 10.65 -12.76 9.02
CA ALA A 222 10.76 -12.41 7.61
C ALA A 222 9.63 -13.04 6.78
N VAL A 223 9.33 -12.45 5.64
CA VAL A 223 8.43 -12.98 4.62
C VAL A 223 9.15 -12.98 3.28
N ASP A 224 9.18 -14.15 2.61
CA ASP A 224 9.88 -14.36 1.33
C ASP A 224 11.35 -13.86 1.37
N GLY A 225 12.05 -14.14 2.49
CA GLY A 225 13.42 -13.75 2.74
C GLY A 225 13.63 -12.26 3.06
N ARG A 226 12.55 -11.46 3.18
CA ARG A 226 12.63 -10.04 3.51
C ARG A 226 12.28 -9.82 4.98
N SER A 227 13.21 -9.24 5.74
CA SER A 227 13.01 -8.94 7.17
C SER A 227 11.76 -8.09 7.41
N LEU A 228 11.05 -8.38 8.49
CA LEU A 228 9.92 -7.61 8.97
C LEU A 228 10.31 -6.56 10.03
N ALA A 229 11.58 -6.53 10.45
CA ALA A 229 12.05 -5.59 11.46
C ALA A 229 11.85 -4.13 11.02
N GLY A 230 11.28 -3.32 11.90
CA GLY A 230 11.03 -1.89 11.66
C GLY A 230 9.85 -1.58 10.76
N LEU A 231 9.12 -2.58 10.29
CA LEU A 231 7.91 -2.37 9.52
C LEU A 231 6.71 -2.11 10.43
N ASN A 232 5.80 -1.27 9.96
CA ASN A 232 4.51 -1.10 10.62
C ASN A 232 3.53 -2.24 10.27
N GLU A 233 2.42 -2.31 10.99
CA GLU A 233 1.39 -3.35 10.82
C GLU A 233 0.91 -3.49 9.37
N ARG A 234 0.61 -2.37 8.71
CA ARG A 234 0.11 -2.38 7.32
C ARG A 234 1.12 -3.00 6.36
N GLU A 235 2.39 -2.68 6.54
CA GLU A 235 3.47 -3.21 5.70
C GLU A 235 3.65 -4.72 5.91
N VAL A 236 3.59 -5.19 7.15
CA VAL A 236 3.65 -6.62 7.47
C VAL A 236 2.45 -7.36 6.87
N VAL A 237 1.24 -6.85 7.09
CA VAL A 237 0.01 -7.44 6.53
C VAL A 237 0.05 -7.46 5.01
N ALA A 238 0.54 -6.38 4.37
CA ALA A 238 0.67 -6.33 2.91
C ALA A 238 1.61 -7.41 2.34
N ARG A 239 2.67 -7.79 3.07
CA ARG A 239 3.59 -8.87 2.65
C ARG A 239 2.97 -10.27 2.82
N LEU A 240 2.15 -10.46 3.83
CA LEU A 240 1.47 -11.74 4.07
C LEU A 240 0.29 -11.96 3.13
N ARG A 241 -0.40 -10.89 2.73
CA ARG A 241 -1.48 -10.92 1.75
C ARG A 241 -0.94 -11.13 0.33
N GLY A 242 -1.79 -11.63 -0.56
CA GLY A 242 -1.48 -11.83 -1.97
C GLY A 242 -2.55 -12.66 -2.67
N PRO A 243 -2.41 -12.96 -3.97
CA PRO A 243 -3.37 -13.78 -4.69
C PRO A 243 -3.51 -15.18 -4.06
N VAL A 244 -4.76 -15.67 -3.98
CA VAL A 244 -5.04 -17.03 -3.50
C VAL A 244 -4.27 -18.05 -4.35
N GLY A 245 -3.71 -19.08 -3.71
CA GLY A 245 -2.93 -20.13 -4.37
C GLY A 245 -1.46 -19.77 -4.61
N THR A 246 -1.01 -18.54 -4.33
CA THR A 246 0.43 -18.21 -4.39
C THR A 246 1.16 -18.68 -3.14
N GLU A 247 2.41 -19.13 -3.31
CA GLU A 247 3.27 -19.53 -2.19
C GLU A 247 3.73 -18.30 -1.40
N VAL A 248 3.85 -18.49 -0.09
CA VAL A 248 4.51 -17.55 0.81
C VAL A 248 5.39 -18.33 1.79
N ARG A 249 6.60 -17.82 2.04
CA ARG A 249 7.54 -18.35 3.02
C ARG A 249 7.67 -17.38 4.18
N VAL A 250 7.52 -17.89 5.40
CA VAL A 250 7.55 -17.09 6.60
C VAL A 250 8.59 -17.65 7.56
N ASP A 251 9.57 -16.85 7.94
CA ASP A 251 10.53 -17.19 8.97
C ASP A 251 9.95 -16.88 10.35
N ILE A 252 9.94 -17.86 11.23
CA ILE A 252 9.24 -17.83 12.49
C ILE A 252 10.20 -18.13 13.63
N ARG A 253 10.06 -17.40 14.75
CA ARG A 253 10.62 -17.75 16.05
C ARG A 253 9.47 -18.08 16.98
N ARG A 254 9.54 -19.25 17.63
CA ARG A 254 8.61 -19.70 18.67
C ARG A 254 9.21 -19.53 20.04
N PRO A 255 8.87 -18.47 20.80
CA PRO A 255 9.50 -18.19 22.09
C PRO A 255 9.33 -19.32 23.12
N ALA A 256 8.20 -20.05 23.08
CA ALA A 256 7.93 -21.14 24.01
C ALA A 256 8.94 -22.29 23.95
N THR A 257 9.64 -22.46 22.82
CA THR A 257 10.63 -23.53 22.60
C THR A 257 11.98 -23.02 22.08
N GLU A 258 12.13 -21.71 21.93
CA GLU A 258 13.25 -21.01 21.28
C GLU A 258 13.55 -21.52 19.84
N ALA A 259 12.61 -22.27 19.26
CA ALA A 259 12.76 -22.81 17.91
C ALA A 259 12.63 -21.73 16.84
N ARG A 260 13.47 -21.86 15.81
CA ARG A 260 13.34 -21.09 14.56
C ARG A 260 13.11 -22.04 13.40
N PHE A 261 12.15 -21.72 12.56
CA PHE A 261 11.82 -22.54 11.39
C PHE A 261 11.19 -21.66 10.28
N GLU A 262 11.29 -22.15 9.05
CA GLU A 262 10.57 -21.58 7.90
C GLU A 262 9.28 -22.36 7.69
N ALA A 263 8.16 -21.66 7.62
CA ALA A 263 6.88 -22.21 7.21
C ALA A 263 6.58 -21.84 5.76
N ARG A 264 6.32 -22.83 4.92
CA ARG A 264 5.89 -22.65 3.52
C ARG A 264 4.42 -22.99 3.41
N MET A 265 3.65 -22.10 2.82
CA MET A 265 2.22 -22.29 2.67
C MET A 265 1.68 -21.58 1.43
N LEU A 266 0.59 -22.09 0.89
CA LEU A 266 -0.16 -21.42 -0.16
C LEU A 266 -1.16 -20.48 0.48
N ARG A 267 -1.23 -19.22 0.00
CA ARG A 267 -2.25 -18.28 0.45
C ARG A 267 -3.64 -18.82 0.16
N GLY A 268 -4.46 -18.88 1.17
CA GLY A 268 -5.86 -19.29 1.09
C GLY A 268 -6.79 -18.09 1.05
N HIS A 269 -8.04 -18.31 0.69
CA HIS A 269 -9.10 -17.32 0.85
C HIS A 269 -9.46 -17.23 2.32
N ILE A 270 -9.22 -16.09 2.94
CA ILE A 270 -9.47 -15.82 4.36
C ILE A 270 -10.68 -14.90 4.47
N VAL A 271 -11.75 -15.40 5.03
CA VAL A 271 -12.92 -14.60 5.39
C VAL A 271 -12.83 -14.28 6.89
N PRO A 272 -12.74 -13.00 7.26
CA PRO A 272 -12.75 -12.62 8.67
C PRO A 272 -14.07 -13.07 9.32
N GLN A 273 -13.97 -13.65 10.51
CA GLN A 273 -15.17 -13.98 11.28
C GLN A 273 -15.76 -12.70 11.86
N SER A 274 -16.84 -12.22 11.27
CA SER A 274 -17.59 -11.05 11.76
C SER A 274 -18.59 -11.41 12.86
N VAL A 275 -18.95 -12.70 12.98
CA VAL A 275 -19.88 -13.20 13.98
C VAL A 275 -19.28 -14.38 14.73
N ALA A 276 -19.20 -14.29 16.03
CA ALA A 276 -18.85 -15.42 16.89
C ALA A 276 -20.09 -15.88 17.68
N TYR A 277 -20.30 -17.19 17.69
CA TYR A 277 -21.41 -17.82 18.42
C TYR A 277 -20.88 -18.75 19.50
N ARG A 278 -21.45 -18.65 20.70
CA ARG A 278 -21.23 -19.59 21.78
C ARG A 278 -22.57 -19.91 22.43
N ARG A 279 -22.84 -21.18 22.71
CA ARG A 279 -23.97 -21.61 23.50
C ARG A 279 -23.52 -22.04 24.90
N ASP A 280 -24.29 -21.62 25.90
CA ASP A 280 -24.08 -22.02 27.28
C ASP A 280 -25.46 -22.40 27.87
N GLY A 281 -25.72 -23.70 27.97
CA GLY A 281 -27.04 -24.23 28.28
C GLY A 281 -28.09 -23.81 27.24
N ASP A 282 -29.13 -23.08 27.67
CA ASP A 282 -30.20 -22.57 26.82
C ASP A 282 -29.95 -21.13 26.34
N ILE A 283 -28.79 -20.54 26.69
CA ILE A 283 -28.44 -19.17 26.32
C ILE A 283 -27.46 -19.18 25.13
N ALA A 284 -27.81 -18.42 24.10
CA ALA A 284 -26.95 -18.18 22.94
C ALA A 284 -26.27 -16.82 23.08
N TYR A 285 -24.92 -16.80 23.03
CA TYR A 285 -24.11 -15.59 22.96
C TYR A 285 -23.69 -15.38 21.51
N ILE A 286 -24.12 -14.26 20.93
CA ILE A 286 -23.72 -13.83 19.60
C ILE A 286 -22.93 -12.54 19.75
N ARG A 287 -21.69 -12.55 19.25
CA ARG A 287 -20.84 -11.37 19.14
C ARG A 287 -20.71 -11.01 17.66
N VAL A 288 -21.08 -9.79 17.31
CA VAL A 288 -21.00 -9.20 15.98
C VAL A 288 -19.85 -8.21 15.92
#